data_ff09060df5ed6ac4e084acbd5a0d10e8
#
_entry.id   ff09060df5ed6ac4e084acbd5a0d10e8
#
_cell.length_a   1.000
_cell.length_b   1.000
_cell.length_c   1.000
_cell.angle_alpha   90.00
_cell.angle_beta   90.00
_cell.angle_gamma   90.00
#
_symmetry.space_group_name_H-M   'P 1'
#
loop_
_entity.id
_entity.type
_entity.pdbx_description
1 polymer ?
#
loop_
_entity_poly.entity_id
_entity_poly.type
_entity_poly.pdbx_seq_one_letter_code
_entity_poly.pdbx_strand_id
1 'polypeptide(L)'
;ISGIKLAPFQEITLKGMMNRNFSMCVWGRGCGKTFIASVFCFLQCIFYPGTKILIAGPTFRTARFIFNNLEKLVESKGAELLAQAFGAKAKRNDAFEWSINGGSITAIPLSGEKIRGFRANILVLDEYLLIPEDIITNVLMPFLVAPQNMKERIEIREIEDKLIEAGEMKEEDRMEFENTSKMIALSSASYTFENLYKTYKEWLEKIKAKDETQAKYFISQMGYESLPEEMIDRTVVEEAQSGGQSHSSFQREYCAQFTDGSDSYFSAKKMYECTIPDGQEPTSKI
;
A
#
# COMPACT_ATOMS: atom_id res chain seq x y z
N ILE A 1 6.84 -1.46 24.04
CA ILE A 1 6.08 -0.37 24.67
C ILE A 1 4.58 -0.57 24.39
N SER A 2 4.16 -0.85 23.16
CA SER A 2 2.74 -1.00 22.80
C SER A 2 2.08 -2.32 23.21
N GLY A 3 2.84 -3.32 23.69
CA GLY A 3 2.34 -4.67 23.95
C GLY A 3 1.89 -5.47 22.71
N ILE A 4 1.99 -4.87 21.53
CA ILE A 4 1.66 -5.54 20.26
C ILE A 4 2.80 -6.47 19.89
N LYS A 5 2.47 -7.76 19.73
CA LYS A 5 3.40 -8.75 19.21
C LYS A 5 3.12 -8.96 17.73
N LEU A 6 4.11 -8.72 16.90
CA LEU A 6 4.07 -9.03 15.49
C LEU A 6 4.68 -10.42 15.26
N ALA A 7 4.14 -11.17 14.31
CA ALA A 7 4.80 -12.37 13.83
C ALA A 7 6.08 -11.99 13.05
N PRO A 8 7.10 -12.86 12.98
CA PRO A 8 8.38 -12.53 12.33
C PRO A 8 8.25 -11.99 10.91
N PHE A 9 7.34 -12.56 10.11
CA PHE A 9 7.08 -12.09 8.75
C PHE A 9 6.46 -10.67 8.71
N GLN A 10 5.60 -10.35 9.69
CA GLN A 10 5.02 -9.02 9.82
C GLN A 10 6.09 -7.97 10.19
N GLU A 11 7.04 -8.34 11.05
CA GLU A 11 8.16 -7.46 11.39
C GLU A 11 9.06 -7.17 10.17
N ILE A 12 9.40 -8.20 9.39
CA ILE A 12 10.19 -8.05 8.16
C ILE A 12 9.45 -7.16 7.16
N THR A 13 8.15 -7.39 6.98
CA THR A 13 7.34 -6.60 6.07
C THR A 13 7.21 -5.15 6.50
N LEU A 14 6.99 -4.92 7.79
CA LEU A 14 6.94 -3.57 8.36
C LEU A 14 8.26 -2.83 8.14
N LYS A 15 9.40 -3.49 8.38
CA LYS A 15 10.72 -2.92 8.08
C LYS A 15 10.89 -2.61 6.59
N GLY A 16 10.40 -3.47 5.71
CA GLY A 16 10.38 -3.24 4.26
C GLY A 16 9.59 -1.97 3.91
N MET A 17 8.36 -1.86 4.41
CA MET A 17 7.49 -0.69 4.20
C MET A 17 8.11 0.61 4.73
N MET A 18 8.75 0.55 5.90
CA MET A 18 9.39 1.74 6.51
C MET A 18 10.59 2.23 5.70
N ASN A 19 11.38 1.32 5.13
CA ASN A 19 12.67 1.64 4.50
C ASN A 19 12.61 1.76 2.97
N ARG A 20 11.50 1.41 2.31
CA ARG A 20 11.38 1.42 0.84
C ARG A 20 10.29 2.39 0.38
N ASN A 21 10.43 2.90 -0.83
CA ASN A 21 9.45 3.81 -1.42
C ASN A 21 8.23 3.07 -1.97
N PHE A 22 8.45 1.89 -2.56
CA PHE A 22 7.43 1.08 -3.20
C PHE A 22 7.40 -0.31 -2.57
N SER A 23 6.33 -0.62 -1.84
CA SER A 23 6.18 -1.90 -1.15
C SER A 23 4.90 -2.59 -1.61
N MET A 24 5.00 -3.87 -1.95
CA MET A 24 3.88 -4.71 -2.37
C MET A 24 3.76 -5.92 -1.45
N CYS A 25 2.57 -6.15 -0.91
CA CYS A 25 2.23 -7.31 -0.10
C CYS A 25 1.19 -8.15 -0.84
N VAL A 26 1.62 -9.28 -1.38
CA VAL A 26 0.75 -10.29 -2.00
C VAL A 26 0.58 -11.41 -0.98
N TRP A 27 -0.44 -11.30 -0.15
CA TRP A 27 -0.64 -12.22 0.97
C TRP A 27 -1.99 -12.93 0.87
N GLY A 28 -2.02 -14.19 1.27
CA GLY A 28 -3.26 -14.96 1.38
C GLY A 28 -4.27 -14.33 2.35
N ARG A 29 -5.49 -14.82 2.34
CA ARG A 29 -6.53 -14.43 3.28
C ARG A 29 -6.11 -14.75 4.72
N GLY A 30 -6.49 -13.90 5.66
CA GLY A 30 -6.17 -14.10 7.08
C GLY A 30 -4.74 -13.71 7.49
N CYS A 31 -3.82 -13.44 6.55
CA CYS A 31 -2.42 -13.10 6.87
C CYS A 31 -2.23 -11.72 7.54
N GLY A 32 -3.27 -10.91 7.68
CA GLY A 32 -3.21 -9.63 8.41
C GLY A 32 -2.68 -8.45 7.60
N LYS A 33 -2.89 -8.43 6.27
CA LYS A 33 -2.51 -7.30 5.38
C LYS A 33 -2.95 -5.95 5.93
N THR A 34 -4.25 -5.83 6.19
CA THR A 34 -4.87 -4.57 6.67
C THR A 34 -4.38 -4.19 8.06
N PHE A 35 -4.08 -5.18 8.92
CA PHE A 35 -3.52 -4.93 10.24
C PHE A 35 -2.11 -4.34 10.16
N ILE A 36 -1.21 -4.95 9.38
CA ILE A 36 0.17 -4.45 9.27
C ILE A 36 0.22 -3.06 8.60
N ALA A 37 -0.68 -2.79 7.65
CA ALA A 37 -0.83 -1.47 7.07
C ALA A 37 -1.27 -0.43 8.10
N SER A 38 -2.16 -0.78 9.03
CA SER A 38 -2.58 0.11 10.12
C SER A 38 -1.42 0.42 11.06
N VAL A 39 -0.63 -0.59 11.43
CA VAL A 39 0.57 -0.42 12.25
C VAL A 39 1.58 0.49 11.53
N PHE A 40 1.81 0.25 10.22
CA PHE A 40 2.67 1.08 9.40
C PHE A 40 2.22 2.54 9.39
N CYS A 41 0.93 2.82 9.12
CA CYS A 41 0.38 4.18 9.08
C CYS A 41 0.58 4.90 10.42
N PHE A 42 0.31 4.21 11.53
CA PHE A 42 0.47 4.75 12.87
C PHE A 42 1.93 5.12 13.16
N LEU A 43 2.86 4.19 12.93
CA LEU A 43 4.28 4.42 13.18
C LEU A 43 4.87 5.51 12.26
N GLN A 44 4.43 5.55 11.01
CA GLN A 44 4.89 6.54 10.05
C GLN A 44 4.52 7.96 10.50
N CYS A 45 3.31 8.16 11.02
CA CYS A 45 2.91 9.46 11.57
C CYS A 45 3.65 9.81 12.87
N ILE A 46 3.98 8.82 13.71
CA ILE A 46 4.75 9.06 14.95
C ILE A 46 6.18 9.48 14.64
N PHE A 47 6.87 8.74 13.76
CA PHE A 47 8.28 8.98 13.46
C PHE A 47 8.52 10.17 12.53
N TYR A 48 7.54 10.51 11.69
CA TYR A 48 7.66 11.58 10.71
C TYR A 48 6.51 12.58 10.87
N PRO A 49 6.69 13.62 11.67
CA PRO A 49 5.67 14.65 11.93
C PRO A 49 5.14 15.27 10.63
N GLY A 50 3.84 15.56 10.60
CA GLY A 50 3.23 16.20 9.44
C GLY A 50 2.98 15.28 8.24
N THR A 51 3.28 13.97 8.34
CA THR A 51 3.05 13.02 7.25
C THR A 51 1.57 12.90 6.90
N LYS A 52 1.27 13.01 5.61
CA LYS A 52 -0.08 12.83 5.06
C LYS A 52 -0.18 11.48 4.36
N ILE A 53 -1.04 10.61 4.88
CA ILE A 53 -1.29 9.28 4.35
C ILE A 53 -2.68 9.24 3.76
N LEU A 54 -2.79 8.84 2.48
CA LEU A 54 -4.06 8.54 1.84
C LEU A 54 -4.22 7.03 1.71
N ILE A 55 -5.40 6.55 2.08
CA ILE A 55 -5.80 5.16 1.94
C ILE A 55 -6.88 5.10 0.85
N ALA A 56 -6.64 4.31 -0.17
CA ALA A 56 -7.57 4.05 -1.25
C ALA A 56 -7.84 2.54 -1.37
N GLY A 57 -9.07 2.19 -1.67
CA GLY A 57 -9.49 0.81 -1.91
C GLY A 57 -10.68 0.80 -2.87
N PRO A 58 -11.10 -0.35 -3.40
CA PRO A 58 -12.18 -0.45 -4.40
C PRO A 58 -13.49 0.15 -3.88
N THR A 59 -13.68 0.15 -2.58
CA THR A 59 -14.81 0.79 -1.92
C THR A 59 -14.34 1.57 -0.70
N PHE A 60 -15.08 2.61 -0.34
CA PHE A 60 -14.83 3.36 0.89
C PHE A 60 -14.93 2.48 2.16
N ARG A 61 -15.72 1.40 2.08
CA ARG A 61 -15.87 0.42 3.15
C ARG A 61 -14.58 -0.37 3.41
N THR A 62 -13.83 -0.74 2.37
CA THR A 62 -12.56 -1.47 2.54
C THR A 62 -11.51 -0.60 3.21
N ALA A 63 -11.38 0.65 2.81
CA ALA A 63 -10.51 1.60 3.48
C ALA A 63 -10.84 1.77 4.97
N ARG A 64 -12.12 1.66 5.36
CA ARG A 64 -12.57 1.74 6.77
C ARG A 64 -11.98 0.65 7.66
N PHE A 65 -11.65 -0.53 7.13
CA PHE A 65 -11.06 -1.60 7.95
C PHE A 65 -9.69 -1.19 8.53
N ILE A 66 -8.91 -0.41 7.81
CA ILE A 66 -7.65 0.13 8.32
C ILE A 66 -7.92 1.06 9.51
N PHE A 67 -8.97 1.89 9.44
CA PHE A 67 -9.37 2.77 10.54
C PHE A 67 -9.85 2.00 11.77
N ASN A 68 -10.64 0.94 11.59
CA ASN A 68 -11.07 0.10 12.71
C ASN A 68 -9.87 -0.56 13.42
N ASN A 69 -8.85 -0.94 12.66
CA ASN A 69 -7.61 -1.47 13.23
C ASN A 69 -6.80 -0.39 13.94
N LEU A 70 -6.75 0.82 13.39
CA LEU A 70 -6.12 1.98 14.06
C LEU A 70 -6.81 2.28 15.40
N GLU A 71 -8.14 2.28 15.46
CA GLU A 71 -8.89 2.47 16.71
C GLU A 71 -8.51 1.42 17.75
N LYS A 72 -8.57 0.14 17.41
CA LYS A 72 -8.17 -0.95 18.29
C LYS A 72 -6.72 -0.86 18.74
N LEU A 73 -5.83 -0.44 17.84
CA LEU A 73 -4.41 -0.28 18.13
C LEU A 73 -4.16 0.84 19.13
N VAL A 74 -4.83 1.96 18.97
CA VAL A 74 -4.73 3.13 19.88
C VAL A 74 -5.34 2.84 21.25
N GLU A 75 -6.41 2.04 21.31
CA GLU A 75 -7.05 1.62 22.56
C GLU A 75 -6.26 0.51 23.28
N SER A 76 -5.29 -0.12 22.62
CA SER A 76 -4.49 -1.18 23.25
C SER A 76 -3.57 -0.63 24.31
N LYS A 77 -3.46 -1.37 25.44
CA LYS A 77 -2.63 -1.02 26.61
C LYS A 77 -1.16 -0.79 26.20
N GLY A 78 -0.70 0.43 26.34
CA GLY A 78 0.66 0.86 25.94
C GLY A 78 0.70 1.69 24.64
N ALA A 79 -0.11 1.39 23.62
CA ALA A 79 -0.27 2.27 22.46
C ALA A 79 -1.11 3.50 22.81
N GLU A 80 -2.00 3.41 23.80
CA GLU A 80 -2.76 4.52 24.33
C GLU A 80 -1.85 5.69 24.81
N LEU A 81 -0.77 5.38 25.51
CA LEU A 81 0.20 6.38 25.94
C LEU A 81 0.89 7.07 24.77
N LEU A 82 1.24 6.31 23.71
CA LEU A 82 1.81 6.88 22.50
C LEU A 82 0.77 7.76 21.77
N ALA A 83 -0.47 7.29 21.65
CA ALA A 83 -1.53 8.04 21.02
C ALA A 83 -1.80 9.38 21.72
N GLN A 84 -1.81 9.38 23.04
CA GLN A 84 -1.95 10.59 23.85
C GLN A 84 -0.74 11.53 23.70
N ALA A 85 0.48 10.99 23.75
CA ALA A 85 1.71 11.76 23.64
C ALA A 85 1.84 12.48 22.28
N PHE A 86 1.36 11.85 21.21
CA PHE A 86 1.40 12.40 19.84
C PHE A 86 0.06 13.02 19.39
N GLY A 87 -0.87 13.21 20.32
CA GLY A 87 -2.14 13.91 20.06
C GLY A 87 -3.03 13.23 19.00
N ALA A 88 -3.06 11.90 19.00
CA ALA A 88 -3.89 11.14 18.08
C ALA A 88 -5.38 11.44 18.31
N LYS A 89 -6.08 11.90 17.27
CA LYS A 89 -7.52 12.23 17.32
C LYS A 89 -8.21 11.68 16.08
N ALA A 90 -9.27 10.91 16.30
CA ALA A 90 -10.19 10.53 15.24
C ALA A 90 -11.14 11.72 14.95
N LYS A 91 -11.21 12.15 13.70
CA LYS A 91 -12.29 13.02 13.23
C LYS A 91 -13.33 12.14 12.56
N ARG A 92 -14.50 12.04 13.20
CA ARG A 92 -15.65 11.25 12.71
C ARG A 92 -16.63 12.13 11.93
N ASN A 93 -16.15 13.02 11.08
CA ASN A 93 -16.99 13.69 10.12
C ASN A 93 -17.09 12.83 8.85
N ASP A 94 -17.89 13.19 7.88
CA ASP A 94 -18.17 12.44 6.62
C ASP A 94 -16.92 11.94 5.86
N ALA A 95 -15.73 12.38 6.24
CA ALA A 95 -14.44 11.84 5.83
C ALA A 95 -13.81 11.08 7.00
N PHE A 96 -13.44 9.81 6.78
CA PHE A 96 -12.65 9.05 7.74
C PHE A 96 -11.24 9.63 7.78
N GLU A 97 -10.95 10.39 8.80
CA GLU A 97 -9.65 11.03 9.00
C GLU A 97 -9.16 10.83 10.43
N TRP A 98 -7.92 10.42 10.58
CA TRP A 98 -7.15 10.44 11.82
C TRP A 98 -6.08 11.51 11.73
N SER A 99 -5.96 12.33 12.78
CA SER A 99 -4.84 13.27 12.94
C SER A 99 -3.90 12.72 14.00
N ILE A 100 -2.61 12.64 13.70
CA ILE A 100 -1.55 12.16 14.60
C ILE A 100 -0.30 12.99 14.34
N ASN A 101 0.28 13.57 15.39
CA ASN A 101 1.58 14.26 15.34
C ASN A 101 1.67 15.31 14.20
N GLY A 102 0.61 16.10 14.01
CA GLY A 102 0.53 17.09 12.93
C GLY A 102 0.30 16.53 11.53
N GLY A 103 0.32 15.20 11.37
CA GLY A 103 -0.02 14.50 10.14
C GLY A 103 -1.48 14.06 10.09
N SER A 104 -1.85 13.40 8.99
CA SER A 104 -3.19 12.85 8.80
C SER A 104 -3.19 11.51 8.09
N ILE A 105 -4.14 10.65 8.44
CA ILE A 105 -4.45 9.40 7.75
C ILE A 105 -5.88 9.56 7.26
N THR A 106 -6.10 9.56 5.94
CA THR A 106 -7.41 9.85 5.34
C THR A 106 -7.79 8.76 4.35
N ALA A 107 -9.00 8.19 4.48
CA ALA A 107 -9.56 7.31 3.48
C ALA A 107 -10.26 8.12 2.39
N ILE A 108 -9.99 7.78 1.14
CA ILE A 108 -10.60 8.43 -0.01
C ILE A 108 -11.44 7.43 -0.82
N PRO A 109 -12.64 7.84 -1.29
CA PRO A 109 -13.41 7.03 -2.23
C PRO A 109 -12.75 7.08 -3.61
N LEU A 110 -12.76 5.97 -4.36
CA LEU A 110 -12.25 5.94 -5.74
C LEU A 110 -13.23 6.48 -6.78
N SER A 111 -14.45 6.82 -6.39
CA SER A 111 -15.49 7.28 -7.31
C SER A 111 -15.58 8.81 -7.38
N GLY A 112 -15.52 9.33 -8.61
CA GLY A 112 -15.89 10.69 -8.96
C GLY A 112 -14.72 11.69 -9.08
N GLU A 113 -15.03 12.83 -9.71
CA GLU A 113 -14.08 13.96 -9.92
C GLU A 113 -13.55 14.57 -8.62
N LYS A 114 -14.19 14.28 -7.49
CA LYS A 114 -13.84 14.80 -6.15
C LYS A 114 -12.49 14.31 -5.62
N ILE A 115 -11.88 13.31 -6.26
CA ILE A 115 -10.59 12.75 -5.82
C ILE A 115 -9.42 13.64 -6.27
N ARG A 116 -9.59 14.41 -7.33
CA ARG A 116 -8.53 15.29 -7.83
C ARG A 116 -8.26 16.42 -6.84
N GLY A 117 -6.97 16.65 -6.55
CA GLY A 117 -6.54 17.74 -5.66
C GLY A 117 -6.01 17.32 -4.30
N PHE A 118 -6.10 16.05 -3.93
CA PHE A 118 -5.40 15.53 -2.75
C PHE A 118 -3.88 15.56 -2.96
N ARG A 119 -3.16 15.72 -1.87
CA ARG A 119 -1.70 15.56 -1.81
C ARG A 119 -1.37 14.64 -0.65
N ALA A 120 -0.47 13.71 -0.89
CA ALA A 120 -0.01 12.76 0.11
C ALA A 120 1.49 12.55 0.03
N ASN A 121 2.07 12.20 1.15
CA ASN A 121 3.43 11.68 1.21
C ASN A 121 3.41 10.16 1.04
N ILE A 122 2.32 9.52 1.47
CA ILE A 122 2.16 8.08 1.45
C ILE A 122 0.79 7.72 0.89
N LEU A 123 0.78 6.76 -0.02
CA LEU A 123 -0.41 6.17 -0.60
C LEU A 123 -0.47 4.69 -0.20
N VAL A 124 -1.56 4.29 0.46
CA VAL A 124 -1.85 2.90 0.80
C VAL A 124 -3.01 2.45 -0.08
N LEU A 125 -2.77 1.45 -0.92
CA LEU A 125 -3.74 0.85 -1.83
C LEU A 125 -4.16 -0.50 -1.27
N ASP A 126 -5.34 -0.55 -0.65
CA ASP A 126 -5.91 -1.79 -0.14
C ASP A 126 -6.73 -2.48 -1.23
N GLU A 127 -6.60 -3.81 -1.32
CA GLU A 127 -7.16 -4.62 -2.43
C GLU A 127 -6.74 -4.05 -3.81
N TYR A 128 -5.44 -3.84 -3.99
CA TYR A 128 -4.83 -3.27 -5.21
C TYR A 128 -5.35 -3.90 -6.50
N LEU A 129 -5.56 -5.22 -6.51
CA LEU A 129 -6.10 -5.97 -7.64
C LEU A 129 -7.42 -5.38 -8.19
N LEU A 130 -8.27 -4.86 -7.29
CA LEU A 130 -9.61 -4.37 -7.64
C LEU A 130 -9.63 -2.86 -8.00
N ILE A 131 -8.49 -2.19 -7.96
CA ILE A 131 -8.38 -0.78 -8.34
C ILE A 131 -8.00 -0.69 -9.82
N PRO A 132 -8.79 0.02 -10.66
CA PRO A 132 -8.46 0.20 -12.06
C PRO A 132 -7.07 0.84 -12.27
N GLU A 133 -6.31 0.33 -13.24
CA GLU A 133 -4.93 0.75 -13.52
C GLU A 133 -4.84 2.25 -13.86
N ASP A 134 -5.78 2.76 -14.63
CA ASP A 134 -5.87 4.16 -15.00
C ASP A 134 -6.08 5.09 -13.79
N ILE A 135 -6.85 4.64 -12.80
CA ILE A 135 -7.03 5.37 -11.54
C ILE A 135 -5.73 5.39 -10.75
N ILE A 136 -5.01 4.26 -10.66
CA ILE A 136 -3.73 4.21 -9.97
C ILE A 136 -2.75 5.17 -10.64
N THR A 137 -2.57 5.07 -11.95
CA THR A 137 -1.53 5.77 -12.70
C THR A 137 -1.84 7.26 -12.88
N ASN A 138 -3.09 7.59 -13.26
CA ASN A 138 -3.44 8.95 -13.68
C ASN A 138 -4.03 9.81 -12.56
N VAL A 139 -4.48 9.20 -11.46
CA VAL A 139 -5.12 9.93 -10.36
C VAL A 139 -4.34 9.81 -9.06
N LEU A 140 -4.03 8.59 -8.61
CA LEU A 140 -3.46 8.35 -7.29
C LEU A 140 -1.95 8.61 -7.25
N MET A 141 -1.17 8.13 -8.21
CA MET A 141 0.27 8.36 -8.25
C MET A 141 0.66 9.84 -8.29
N PRO A 142 -0.04 10.72 -9.03
CA PRO A 142 0.22 12.16 -8.99
C PRO A 142 0.11 12.81 -7.61
N PHE A 143 -0.61 12.23 -6.65
CA PHE A 143 -0.68 12.75 -5.28
C PHE A 143 0.66 12.71 -4.55
N LEU A 144 1.57 11.80 -4.96
CA LEU A 144 2.89 11.62 -4.37
C LEU A 144 3.97 12.54 -4.95
N VAL A 145 3.67 13.31 -5.99
CA VAL A 145 4.66 14.13 -6.69
C VAL A 145 5.20 15.27 -5.83
N ALA A 146 4.36 15.85 -4.97
CA ALA A 146 4.77 16.96 -4.13
C ALA A 146 5.59 16.45 -2.93
N PRO A 147 6.86 16.89 -2.79
CA PRO A 147 7.68 16.47 -1.66
C PRO A 147 7.14 17.00 -0.33
N GLN A 148 7.48 16.31 0.75
CA GLN A 148 7.24 16.79 2.10
C GLN A 148 8.10 18.02 2.37
N ASN A 149 7.59 18.96 3.19
CA ASN A 149 8.32 20.16 3.62
C ASN A 149 8.87 21.02 2.48
N MET A 150 8.09 21.21 1.40
CA MET A 150 8.52 22.00 0.24
C MET A 150 9.04 23.39 0.62
N LYS A 151 8.41 24.09 1.58
CA LYS A 151 8.85 25.42 2.03
C LYS A 151 10.25 25.36 2.64
N GLU A 152 10.46 24.44 3.57
CA GLU A 152 11.75 24.24 4.22
C GLU A 152 12.86 23.89 3.19
N ARG A 153 12.55 23.05 2.21
CA ARG A 153 13.49 22.73 1.12
C ARG A 153 13.86 23.95 0.27
N ILE A 154 12.90 24.83 0.01
CA ILE A 154 13.15 26.08 -0.72
C ILE A 154 14.03 27.00 0.13
N GLU A 155 13.72 27.19 1.41
CA GLU A 155 14.50 28.01 2.34
C GLU A 155 15.95 27.51 2.46
N ILE A 156 16.14 26.18 2.55
CA ILE A 156 17.50 25.58 2.57
C ILE A 156 18.24 25.90 1.27
N ARG A 157 17.59 25.74 0.10
CA ARG A 157 18.22 26.07 -1.19
C ARG A 157 18.62 27.55 -1.30
N GLU A 158 17.77 28.46 -0.83
CA GLU A 158 18.07 29.88 -0.81
C GLU A 158 19.27 30.23 0.10
N ILE A 159 19.44 29.51 1.21
CA ILE A 159 20.60 29.66 2.09
C ILE A 159 21.85 29.10 1.42
N GLU A 160 21.79 27.90 0.84
CA GLU A 160 22.90 27.28 0.12
C GLU A 160 23.36 28.16 -1.07
N ASP A 161 22.44 28.71 -1.85
CA ASP A 161 22.76 29.63 -2.94
C ASP A 161 23.60 30.83 -2.46
N LYS A 162 23.18 31.45 -1.34
CA LYS A 162 23.93 32.57 -0.74
C LYS A 162 25.33 32.18 -0.25
N LEU A 163 25.46 30.98 0.34
CA LEU A 163 26.76 30.47 0.80
C LEU A 163 27.69 30.14 -0.36
N ILE A 164 27.16 29.64 -1.46
CA ILE A 164 27.92 29.35 -2.68
C ILE A 164 28.37 30.66 -3.35
N GLU A 165 27.47 31.64 -3.45
CA GLU A 165 27.82 32.99 -3.97
C GLU A 165 28.89 33.70 -3.12
N ALA A 166 28.87 33.46 -1.79
CA ALA A 166 29.89 33.99 -0.89
C ALA A 166 31.21 33.19 -0.93
N GLY A 167 31.25 32.04 -1.62
CA GLY A 167 32.42 31.17 -1.67
C GLY A 167 32.65 30.34 -0.41
N GLU A 168 31.67 30.30 0.48
CA GLU A 168 31.73 29.55 1.77
C GLU A 168 31.26 28.09 1.64
N MET A 169 30.62 27.74 0.53
CA MET A 169 30.13 26.40 0.23
C MET A 169 30.34 26.09 -1.27
N LYS A 170 30.57 24.82 -1.60
CA LYS A 170 30.64 24.37 -2.99
C LYS A 170 29.32 23.77 -3.43
N GLU A 171 29.09 23.74 -4.76
CA GLU A 171 27.91 23.13 -5.37
C GLU A 171 27.76 21.66 -5.01
N GLU A 172 28.88 20.93 -4.89
CA GLU A 172 28.93 19.50 -4.53
C GLU A 172 28.54 19.21 -3.07
N ASP A 173 28.58 20.22 -2.20
CA ASP A 173 28.25 20.10 -0.78
C ASP A 173 26.77 20.38 -0.49
N ARG A 174 25.95 20.62 -1.52
CA ARG A 174 24.50 20.84 -1.34
C ARG A 174 23.84 19.66 -0.69
N MET A 175 22.92 19.94 0.21
CA MET A 175 22.12 18.93 0.88
C MET A 175 21.28 18.11 -0.10
N GLU A 176 21.43 16.80 -0.09
CA GLU A 176 20.55 15.90 -0.82
C GLU A 176 19.22 15.71 -0.06
N PHE A 177 18.12 16.04 -0.72
CA PHE A 177 16.80 15.80 -0.14
C PHE A 177 16.33 14.39 -0.42
N GLU A 178 16.15 13.61 0.63
CA GLU A 178 15.57 12.28 0.48
C GLU A 178 14.14 12.33 -0.07
N ASN A 179 13.82 11.40 -0.95
CA ASN A 179 12.45 11.18 -1.41
C ASN A 179 11.69 10.34 -0.37
N THR A 180 10.81 10.99 0.39
CA THR A 180 10.00 10.36 1.44
C THR A 180 8.67 9.82 0.95
N SER A 181 8.33 10.03 -0.33
CA SER A 181 7.07 9.52 -0.91
C SER A 181 7.07 8.00 -0.99
N LYS A 182 5.96 7.39 -0.56
CA LYS A 182 5.80 5.94 -0.51
C LYS A 182 4.48 5.49 -1.12
N MET A 183 4.50 4.32 -1.77
CA MET A 183 3.31 3.59 -2.17
C MET A 183 3.34 2.18 -1.58
N ILE A 184 2.27 1.82 -0.88
CA ILE A 184 2.07 0.51 -0.27
C ILE A 184 0.89 -0.15 -0.97
N ALA A 185 1.15 -1.22 -1.71
CA ALA A 185 0.13 -2.02 -2.39
C ALA A 185 -0.15 -3.30 -1.60
N LEU A 186 -1.40 -3.51 -1.21
CA LEU A 186 -1.86 -4.69 -0.47
C LEU A 186 -2.86 -5.44 -1.34
N SER A 187 -2.65 -6.74 -1.55
CA SER A 187 -3.55 -7.56 -2.35
C SER A 187 -3.44 -9.04 -2.02
N SER A 188 -4.44 -9.85 -2.37
CA SER A 188 -4.26 -11.27 -2.67
C SER A 188 -3.64 -11.42 -4.06
N ALA A 189 -3.21 -12.64 -4.42
CA ALA A 189 -2.69 -12.90 -5.76
C ALA A 189 -3.81 -12.84 -6.81
N SER A 190 -3.43 -12.63 -8.05
CA SER A 190 -4.30 -12.45 -9.20
C SER A 190 -4.07 -13.49 -10.30
N TYR A 191 -4.79 -13.37 -11.38
CA TYR A 191 -4.41 -14.03 -12.62
C TYR A 191 -3.16 -13.37 -13.23
N THR A 192 -2.38 -14.14 -13.98
CA THR A 192 -1.13 -13.68 -14.61
C THR A 192 -1.32 -12.66 -15.73
N PHE A 193 -2.54 -12.49 -16.23
CA PHE A 193 -2.88 -11.48 -17.25
C PHE A 193 -3.39 -10.16 -16.64
N GLU A 194 -3.61 -10.10 -15.34
CA GLU A 194 -4.12 -8.90 -14.65
C GLU A 194 -2.98 -7.93 -14.28
N ASN A 195 -3.35 -6.67 -14.05
CA ASN A 195 -2.40 -5.59 -13.79
C ASN A 195 -1.51 -5.84 -12.56
N LEU A 196 -2.05 -6.41 -11.49
CA LEU A 196 -1.26 -6.72 -10.29
C LEU A 196 -0.04 -7.58 -10.63
N TYR A 197 -0.20 -8.64 -11.45
CA TYR A 197 0.91 -9.51 -11.83
C TYR A 197 1.93 -8.79 -12.72
N LYS A 198 1.47 -7.93 -13.63
CA LYS A 198 2.37 -7.10 -14.46
C LYS A 198 3.24 -6.21 -13.57
N THR A 199 2.62 -5.46 -12.66
CA THR A 199 3.31 -4.59 -11.70
C THR A 199 4.26 -5.40 -10.80
N TYR A 200 3.83 -6.57 -10.31
CA TYR A 200 4.66 -7.48 -9.53
C TYR A 200 5.94 -7.88 -10.29
N LYS A 201 5.80 -8.28 -11.56
CA LYS A 201 6.93 -8.65 -12.41
C LYS A 201 7.89 -7.48 -12.65
N GLU A 202 7.36 -6.32 -12.95
CA GLU A 202 8.17 -5.11 -13.13
C GLU A 202 8.98 -4.76 -11.88
N TRP A 203 8.35 -4.81 -10.70
CA TRP A 203 9.05 -4.54 -9.44
C TRP A 203 10.06 -5.61 -9.11
N LEU A 204 9.77 -6.88 -9.42
CA LEU A 204 10.71 -7.97 -9.22
C LEU A 204 11.97 -7.79 -10.08
N GLU A 205 11.83 -7.37 -11.33
CA GLU A 205 12.98 -7.07 -12.20
C GLU A 205 13.80 -5.88 -11.68
N LYS A 206 13.14 -4.82 -11.19
CA LYS A 206 13.82 -3.68 -10.54
C LYS A 206 14.59 -4.11 -9.27
N ILE A 207 14.02 -5.02 -8.47
CA ILE A 207 14.71 -5.58 -7.29
C ILE A 207 15.95 -6.39 -7.70
N LYS A 208 15.91 -7.07 -8.85
CA LYS A 208 17.03 -7.88 -9.36
C LYS A 208 18.12 -7.05 -10.08
N ALA A 209 17.83 -5.83 -10.45
CA ALA A 209 18.68 -5.02 -11.32
C ALA A 209 20.05 -4.67 -10.74
N LYS A 210 20.30 -4.88 -9.43
CA LYS A 210 21.56 -4.59 -8.74
C LYS A 210 22.09 -3.17 -8.89
N ASP A 211 21.20 -2.23 -9.13
CA ASP A 211 21.46 -0.80 -9.21
C ASP A 211 20.76 -0.04 -8.08
N GLU A 212 20.84 1.29 -8.07
CA GLU A 212 20.19 2.14 -7.06
C GLU A 212 18.66 1.98 -7.01
N THR A 213 18.03 1.50 -8.10
CA THR A 213 16.58 1.25 -8.12
C THR A 213 16.17 0.09 -7.24
N GLN A 214 17.04 -0.90 -7.02
CA GLN A 214 16.78 -2.00 -6.09
C GLN A 214 16.40 -1.49 -4.70
N ALA A 215 17.08 -0.46 -4.23
CA ALA A 215 16.86 0.11 -2.90
C ALA A 215 15.48 0.74 -2.69
N LYS A 216 14.70 0.99 -3.76
CA LYS A 216 13.40 1.64 -3.72
C LYS A 216 12.22 0.67 -3.60
N TYR A 217 12.42 -0.61 -3.93
CA TYR A 217 11.34 -1.60 -4.07
C TYR A 217 11.44 -2.71 -3.03
N PHE A 218 10.27 -3.19 -2.61
CA PHE A 218 10.13 -4.33 -1.70
C PHE A 218 8.87 -5.13 -2.06
N ILE A 219 8.99 -6.44 -2.11
CA ILE A 219 7.86 -7.37 -2.31
C ILE A 219 7.87 -8.39 -1.18
N SER A 220 6.71 -8.57 -0.56
CA SER A 220 6.41 -9.64 0.38
C SER A 220 5.29 -10.49 -0.19
N GLN A 221 5.57 -11.75 -0.45
CA GLN A 221 4.57 -12.71 -0.93
C GLN A 221 4.48 -13.87 0.06
N MET A 222 3.26 -14.20 0.50
CA MET A 222 3.09 -15.21 1.55
C MET A 222 1.72 -15.86 1.50
N GLY A 223 1.71 -17.20 1.49
CA GLY A 223 0.52 -18.03 1.64
C GLY A 223 0.24 -18.40 3.10
N TYR A 224 -0.91 -19.05 3.30
CA TYR A 224 -1.36 -19.51 4.61
C TYR A 224 -0.41 -20.54 5.26
N GLU A 225 0.34 -21.28 4.45
CA GLU A 225 1.26 -22.31 4.92
C GLU A 225 2.36 -21.75 5.82
N SER A 226 2.70 -20.48 5.61
CA SER A 226 3.73 -19.76 6.38
C SER A 226 3.21 -19.13 7.68
N LEU A 227 1.90 -19.22 7.94
CA LEU A 227 1.31 -18.66 9.15
C LEU A 227 1.58 -19.55 10.37
N PRO A 228 1.89 -18.96 11.53
CA PRO A 228 1.86 -19.67 12.80
C PRO A 228 0.47 -20.29 13.05
N GLU A 229 0.44 -21.42 13.76
CA GLU A 229 -0.81 -22.17 14.03
C GLU A 229 -1.83 -21.32 14.78
N GLU A 230 -1.37 -20.43 15.64
CA GLU A 230 -2.23 -19.53 16.43
C GLU A 230 -2.91 -18.44 15.59
N MET A 231 -2.43 -18.21 14.36
CA MET A 231 -2.95 -17.17 13.47
C MET A 231 -3.93 -17.69 12.43
N ILE A 232 -4.12 -19.00 12.31
CA ILE A 232 -4.96 -19.60 11.27
C ILE A 232 -5.74 -20.80 11.79
N ASP A 233 -7.02 -20.85 11.46
CA ASP A 233 -7.83 -22.05 11.62
C ASP A 233 -7.66 -22.96 10.39
N ARG A 234 -6.83 -24.00 10.53
CA ARG A 234 -6.53 -24.94 9.44
C ARG A 234 -7.74 -25.73 8.98
N THR A 235 -8.71 -25.99 9.87
CA THR A 235 -9.95 -26.70 9.52
C THR A 235 -10.76 -25.93 8.47
N VAL A 236 -10.83 -24.60 8.62
CA VAL A 236 -11.52 -23.72 7.65
C VAL A 236 -10.77 -23.70 6.31
N VAL A 237 -9.44 -23.76 6.33
CA VAL A 237 -8.64 -23.79 5.09
C VAL A 237 -8.79 -25.13 4.36
N GLU A 238 -8.79 -26.25 5.09
CA GLU A 238 -9.01 -27.59 4.56
C GLU A 238 -10.40 -27.71 3.94
N GLU A 239 -11.42 -27.17 4.59
CA GLU A 239 -12.78 -27.11 4.06
C GLU A 239 -12.86 -26.24 2.80
N ALA A 240 -12.18 -25.09 2.75
CA ALA A 240 -12.10 -24.27 1.55
C ALA A 240 -11.39 -24.98 0.40
N GLN A 241 -10.39 -25.81 0.69
CA GLN A 241 -9.67 -26.59 -0.31
C GLN A 241 -10.51 -27.75 -0.87
N SER A 242 -11.30 -28.41 -0.02
CA SER A 242 -12.14 -29.58 -0.39
C SER A 242 -13.54 -29.19 -0.87
N GLY A 243 -14.06 -28.06 -0.44
CA GLY A 243 -15.46 -27.63 -0.51
C GLY A 243 -15.94 -27.02 -1.84
N GLY A 244 -15.29 -27.34 -2.98
CA GLY A 244 -15.79 -26.93 -4.32
C GLY A 244 -15.30 -25.58 -4.82
N GLN A 245 -14.42 -24.90 -4.10
CA GLN A 245 -13.69 -23.76 -4.66
C GLN A 245 -12.76 -24.24 -5.77
N SER A 246 -12.67 -23.50 -6.89
CA SER A 246 -11.74 -23.90 -7.94
C SER A 246 -10.30 -23.90 -7.41
N HIS A 247 -9.50 -24.84 -7.91
CA HIS A 247 -8.10 -24.96 -7.48
C HIS A 247 -7.34 -23.65 -7.66
N SER A 248 -7.51 -22.95 -8.79
CA SER A 248 -6.86 -21.67 -9.03
C SER A 248 -7.34 -20.56 -8.10
N SER A 249 -8.61 -20.57 -7.69
CA SER A 249 -9.11 -19.62 -6.70
C SER A 249 -8.46 -19.85 -5.33
N PHE A 250 -8.37 -21.10 -4.89
CA PHE A 250 -7.68 -21.45 -3.64
C PHE A 250 -6.21 -21.01 -3.69
N GLN A 251 -5.51 -21.31 -4.78
CA GLN A 251 -4.12 -20.90 -4.99
C GLN A 251 -3.93 -19.38 -4.85
N ARG A 252 -4.81 -18.57 -5.44
CA ARG A 252 -4.70 -17.11 -5.33
C ARG A 252 -5.05 -16.58 -3.95
N GLU A 253 -6.17 -17.04 -3.40
CA GLU A 253 -6.75 -16.45 -2.18
C GLU A 253 -6.06 -16.91 -0.90
N TYR A 254 -5.57 -18.15 -0.85
CA TYR A 254 -4.93 -18.71 0.34
C TYR A 254 -3.43 -18.90 0.20
N CYS A 255 -2.98 -19.44 -0.95
CA CYS A 255 -1.54 -19.70 -1.16
C CYS A 255 -0.78 -18.48 -1.70
N ALA A 256 -1.45 -17.38 -2.01
CA ALA A 256 -0.87 -16.16 -2.60
C ALA A 256 -0.08 -16.44 -3.91
N GLN A 257 -0.55 -17.43 -4.71
CA GLN A 257 0.09 -17.82 -5.96
C GLN A 257 -0.68 -17.25 -7.15
N PHE A 258 0.06 -16.66 -8.09
CA PHE A 258 -0.50 -16.20 -9.34
C PHE A 258 -0.85 -17.40 -10.24
N THR A 259 -2.01 -17.38 -10.88
CA THR A 259 -2.49 -18.47 -11.73
C THR A 259 -2.86 -17.98 -13.12
N ASP A 260 -2.82 -18.84 -14.12
CA ASP A 260 -3.24 -18.53 -15.49
C ASP A 260 -4.71 -18.83 -15.77
N GLY A 261 -5.41 -19.46 -14.79
CA GLY A 261 -6.82 -19.82 -14.92
C GLY A 261 -7.08 -21.01 -15.86
N SER A 262 -6.06 -21.84 -16.07
CA SER A 262 -6.16 -23.00 -16.99
C SER A 262 -7.12 -24.10 -16.54
N ASP A 263 -7.47 -24.12 -15.25
CA ASP A 263 -8.38 -25.09 -14.62
C ASP A 263 -9.89 -24.73 -14.74
N SER A 264 -10.20 -23.60 -15.35
CA SER A 264 -11.59 -23.18 -15.59
C SER A 264 -12.12 -23.73 -16.94
N TYR A 265 -13.42 -24.09 -16.98
CA TYR A 265 -14.08 -24.56 -18.22
C TYR A 265 -13.91 -23.60 -19.40
N PHE A 266 -13.99 -22.31 -19.15
CA PHE A 266 -13.57 -21.27 -20.08
C PHE A 266 -12.24 -20.68 -19.62
N SER A 267 -11.24 -20.66 -20.48
CA SER A 267 -9.96 -20.03 -20.17
C SER A 267 -10.18 -18.57 -19.76
N ALA A 268 -9.89 -18.25 -18.51
CA ALA A 268 -10.04 -16.89 -17.99
C ALA A 268 -9.24 -15.86 -18.81
N LYS A 269 -8.10 -16.27 -19.37
CA LYS A 269 -7.29 -15.45 -20.28
C LYS A 269 -8.07 -15.12 -21.57
N LYS A 270 -8.71 -16.11 -22.20
CA LYS A 270 -9.52 -15.88 -23.41
C LYS A 270 -10.72 -15.01 -23.12
N MET A 271 -11.39 -15.21 -21.98
CA MET A 271 -12.51 -14.37 -21.58
C MET A 271 -12.07 -12.91 -21.40
N TYR A 272 -10.94 -12.68 -20.75
CA TYR A 272 -10.38 -11.34 -20.54
C TYR A 272 -9.98 -10.69 -21.88
N GLU A 273 -9.35 -11.43 -22.81
CA GLU A 273 -8.98 -10.95 -24.15
C GLU A 273 -10.21 -10.63 -25.02
N CYS A 274 -11.35 -11.28 -24.76
CA CYS A 274 -12.61 -11.02 -25.43
C CYS A 274 -13.47 -9.93 -24.78
N THR A 275 -13.05 -9.40 -23.61
CA THR A 275 -13.78 -8.32 -22.95
C THR A 275 -13.48 -7.00 -23.65
N ILE A 276 -14.54 -6.30 -24.06
CA ILE A 276 -14.41 -4.97 -24.64
C ILE A 276 -14.12 -3.98 -23.51
N PRO A 277 -13.06 -3.16 -23.62
CA PRO A 277 -12.78 -2.14 -22.61
C PRO A 277 -13.97 -1.18 -22.46
N ASP A 278 -14.23 -0.74 -21.24
CA ASP A 278 -15.28 0.24 -20.96
C ASP A 278 -15.11 1.48 -21.85
N GLY A 279 -16.18 1.85 -22.54
CA GLY A 279 -16.20 2.99 -23.47
C GLY A 279 -15.94 2.64 -24.96
N GLN A 280 -15.71 1.38 -25.28
CA GLN A 280 -15.67 0.92 -26.67
C GLN A 280 -16.96 0.21 -27.04
N GLU A 281 -17.58 0.58 -28.19
CA GLU A 281 -18.72 -0.16 -28.71
C GLU A 281 -18.26 -1.46 -29.39
N PRO A 282 -19.05 -2.57 -29.26
CA PRO A 282 -18.75 -3.80 -29.97
C PRO A 282 -18.78 -3.53 -31.50
N THR A 283 -17.65 -3.72 -32.15
CA THR A 283 -17.63 -3.67 -33.62
C THR A 283 -18.37 -4.89 -34.13
N SER A 284 -19.64 -4.72 -34.49
CA SER A 284 -20.40 -5.71 -35.24
C SER A 284 -19.84 -5.77 -36.67
N LYS A 285 -18.86 -6.62 -36.89
CA LYS A 285 -18.61 -7.18 -38.21
C LYS A 285 -19.04 -8.64 -38.16
N ILE A 286 -20.30 -8.87 -38.53
CA ILE A 286 -20.74 -10.14 -39.07
C ILE A 286 -20.35 -10.15 -40.56
#